data_814d202a790e0c041729eeb18e04c12f
#
_entry.id   814d202a790e0c041729eeb18e04c12f
#
_cell.length_a   1.000
_cell.length_b   1.000
_cell.length_c   1.000
_cell.angle_alpha   90.00
_cell.angle_beta   90.00
_cell.angle_gamma   90.00
#
_symmetry.space_group_name_H-M   'P 1'
#
loop_
_entity.id
_entity.type
_entity.pdbx_description
1 polymer ?
#
loop_
_entity_poly.entity_id
_entity_poly.type
_entity_poly.pdbx_seq_one_letter_code
_entity_poly.pdbx_strand_id
1 'polypeptide(L)'
;FKLVVSKLIIFYLRLRGIEVNSQAQILRVPILKIRGNAKNIQIGKASILGKIDLRNRENGKIIIEDNCKIEKNCRIVSAREGTIKIGKNSVVTMGAIINGGGNVIIGENCILGPRIIINANEHVFKRSKFIKDQGFIHKDVIIEDDCWFGAYVVINKGSYIKKGSVVGALSLVNKTTEEYSINAGIPSKKIGQREQ
;
A
#
# COMPACT_ATOMS: atom_id res chain seq x y z
N PHE A 1 26.01 -11.57 -8.57
CA PHE A 1 25.63 -11.79 -7.18
C PHE A 1 24.15 -11.43 -6.90
N LYS A 2 23.70 -10.19 -7.10
CA LYS A 2 22.31 -9.75 -6.82
C LYS A 2 21.26 -10.61 -7.56
N LEU A 3 21.51 -10.98 -8.82
CA LEU A 3 20.58 -11.79 -9.62
C LEU A 3 20.42 -13.22 -9.06
N VAL A 4 21.53 -13.85 -8.64
CA VAL A 4 21.51 -15.19 -8.03
C VAL A 4 20.74 -15.17 -6.71
N VAL A 5 21.02 -14.18 -5.86
CA VAL A 5 20.30 -14.01 -4.59
C VAL A 5 18.80 -13.83 -4.83
N SER A 6 18.41 -12.99 -5.81
CA SER A 6 17.00 -12.79 -6.15
C SER A 6 16.33 -14.09 -6.60
N LYS A 7 16.97 -14.89 -7.44
CA LYS A 7 16.43 -16.20 -7.91
C LYS A 7 16.20 -17.17 -6.73
N LEU A 8 17.13 -17.23 -5.79
CA LEU A 8 16.99 -18.07 -4.58
C LEU A 8 15.82 -17.61 -3.70
N ILE A 9 15.66 -16.29 -3.52
CA ILE A 9 14.55 -15.74 -2.76
C ILE A 9 13.21 -16.02 -3.47
N ILE A 10 13.12 -15.84 -4.78
CA ILE A 10 11.91 -16.17 -5.56
C ILE A 10 11.55 -17.64 -5.41
N PHE A 11 12.52 -18.54 -5.52
CA PHE A 11 12.30 -19.98 -5.34
C PHE A 11 11.75 -20.25 -3.92
N TYR A 12 12.35 -19.68 -2.89
CA TYR A 12 11.88 -19.80 -1.50
C TYR A 12 10.44 -19.30 -1.34
N LEU A 13 10.10 -18.13 -1.91
CA LEU A 13 8.76 -17.57 -1.81
C LEU A 13 7.71 -18.44 -2.50
N ARG A 14 8.05 -19.01 -3.65
CA ARG A 14 7.19 -19.96 -4.37
C ARG A 14 6.97 -21.26 -3.57
N LEU A 15 7.99 -21.79 -2.92
CA LEU A 15 7.85 -22.91 -1.98
C LEU A 15 6.91 -22.58 -0.80
N ARG A 16 6.86 -21.31 -0.40
CA ARG A 16 5.90 -20.83 0.61
C ARG A 16 4.49 -20.57 0.05
N GLY A 17 4.24 -20.90 -1.24
CA GLY A 17 2.96 -20.76 -1.92
C GLY A 17 2.65 -19.35 -2.45
N ILE A 18 3.60 -18.41 -2.39
CA ILE A 18 3.43 -17.05 -2.91
C ILE A 18 3.63 -17.08 -4.42
N GLU A 19 2.75 -16.40 -5.17
CA GLU A 19 2.88 -16.24 -6.61
C GLU A 19 3.84 -15.11 -6.94
N VAL A 20 5.01 -15.46 -7.48
CA VAL A 20 6.06 -14.49 -7.83
C VAL A 20 6.48 -14.67 -9.27
N ASN A 21 6.51 -13.58 -10.03
CA ASN A 21 7.06 -13.58 -11.40
C ASN A 21 8.55 -13.95 -11.39
N SER A 22 8.99 -14.77 -12.35
CA SER A 22 10.38 -15.22 -12.45
C SER A 22 11.40 -14.10 -12.71
N GLN A 23 10.95 -12.98 -13.25
CA GLN A 23 11.75 -11.80 -13.54
C GLN A 23 11.74 -10.75 -12.41
N ALA A 24 11.06 -11.03 -11.30
CA ALA A 24 11.08 -10.14 -10.14
C ALA A 24 12.51 -9.97 -9.59
N GLN A 25 12.79 -8.82 -9.00
CA GLN A 25 14.08 -8.55 -8.34
C GLN A 25 13.85 -8.36 -6.85
N ILE A 26 14.15 -9.39 -6.06
CA ILE A 26 13.96 -9.37 -4.60
C ILE A 26 15.31 -9.50 -3.92
N LEU A 27 15.78 -8.43 -3.29
CA LEU A 27 17.14 -8.34 -2.75
C LEU A 27 17.29 -8.80 -1.30
N ARG A 28 16.18 -8.95 -0.56
CA ARG A 28 16.15 -9.44 0.81
C ARG A 28 14.90 -10.29 1.04
N VAL A 29 15.03 -11.34 1.83
CA VAL A 29 13.88 -12.17 2.22
C VAL A 29 12.88 -11.33 3.01
N PRO A 30 11.62 -11.24 2.57
CA PRO A 30 10.59 -10.52 3.31
C PRO A 30 10.27 -11.19 4.65
N ILE A 31 9.81 -10.41 5.62
CA ILE A 31 9.11 -10.97 6.79
C ILE A 31 7.72 -11.40 6.29
N LEU A 32 7.39 -12.67 6.47
CA LEU A 32 6.13 -13.24 6.04
C LEU A 32 5.30 -13.64 7.27
N LYS A 33 4.11 -13.04 7.42
CA LYS A 33 3.10 -13.48 8.39
C LYS A 33 1.83 -13.87 7.65
N ILE A 34 1.83 -15.10 7.12
CA ILE A 34 0.75 -15.65 6.33
C ILE A 34 -0.18 -16.42 7.29
N ARG A 35 -1.40 -15.93 7.47
CA ARG A 35 -2.48 -16.55 8.25
C ARG A 35 -3.68 -16.92 7.39
N GLY A 36 -3.63 -16.61 6.11
CA GLY A 36 -4.59 -16.96 5.07
C GLY A 36 -3.94 -17.79 3.96
N ASN A 37 -4.52 -17.78 2.77
CA ASN A 37 -3.96 -18.46 1.60
C ASN A 37 -2.73 -17.68 1.07
N ALA A 38 -1.59 -18.34 0.98
CA ALA A 38 -0.34 -17.75 0.47
C ALA A 38 -0.45 -17.31 -1.00
N LYS A 39 -1.28 -17.98 -1.81
CA LYS A 39 -1.57 -17.59 -3.21
C LYS A 39 -2.25 -16.23 -3.33
N ASN A 40 -2.82 -15.72 -2.26
CA ASN A 40 -3.36 -14.37 -2.20
C ASN A 40 -2.28 -13.27 -2.19
N ILE A 41 -0.99 -13.65 -2.14
CA ILE A 41 0.14 -12.72 -2.32
C ILE A 41 0.71 -12.95 -3.70
N GLN A 42 0.59 -11.94 -4.56
CA GLN A 42 1.03 -11.98 -5.96
C GLN A 42 2.02 -10.85 -6.20
N ILE A 43 3.17 -11.18 -6.76
CA ILE A 43 4.24 -10.24 -7.08
C ILE A 43 4.59 -10.39 -8.54
N GLY A 44 4.30 -9.38 -9.33
CA GLY A 44 4.63 -9.26 -10.74
C GLY A 44 6.12 -9.07 -10.96
N LYS A 45 6.52 -8.55 -12.12
CA LYS A 45 7.89 -8.16 -12.44
C LYS A 45 8.25 -6.88 -11.68
N ALA A 46 8.33 -6.97 -10.36
CA ALA A 46 8.57 -5.85 -9.45
C ALA A 46 9.98 -5.90 -8.86
N SER A 47 10.46 -4.76 -8.37
CA SER A 47 11.72 -4.66 -7.63
C SER A 47 11.46 -4.41 -6.14
N ILE A 48 11.85 -5.37 -5.29
CA ILE A 48 11.79 -5.23 -3.84
C ILE A 48 13.21 -5.04 -3.31
N LEU A 49 13.56 -3.79 -2.98
CA LEU A 49 14.94 -3.37 -2.75
C LEU A 49 15.44 -3.58 -1.31
N GLY A 50 14.57 -3.96 -0.40
CA GLY A 50 14.98 -4.13 0.98
C GLY A 50 14.09 -5.10 1.74
N LYS A 51 14.35 -5.26 3.04
CA LYS A 51 13.51 -6.08 3.90
C LYS A 51 12.16 -5.40 4.08
N ILE A 52 11.08 -6.05 3.64
CA ILE A 52 9.70 -5.61 3.81
C ILE A 52 8.93 -6.62 4.65
N ASP A 53 7.78 -6.21 5.18
CA ASP A 53 6.89 -7.05 6.01
C ASP A 53 5.56 -7.23 5.28
N LEU A 54 5.32 -8.46 4.77
CA LEU A 54 4.09 -8.83 4.07
C LEU A 54 3.24 -9.70 4.98
N ARG A 55 2.01 -9.29 5.20
CA ARG A 55 1.07 -10.02 6.04
C ARG A 55 -0.27 -10.17 5.35
N ASN A 56 -0.72 -11.39 5.17
CA ASN A 56 -2.12 -11.61 4.85
C ASN A 56 -2.81 -12.37 6.00
N ARG A 57 -4.04 -11.99 6.26
CA ARG A 57 -4.91 -12.61 7.25
C ARG A 57 -6.22 -12.98 6.54
N GLU A 58 -6.79 -14.11 6.93
CA GLU A 58 -8.07 -14.56 6.37
C GLU A 58 -7.98 -14.67 4.82
N ASN A 59 -8.88 -14.05 4.07
CA ASN A 59 -8.89 -14.04 2.61
C ASN A 59 -8.21 -12.79 2.01
N GLY A 60 -7.55 -11.98 2.83
CA GLY A 60 -6.91 -10.74 2.37
C GLY A 60 -5.89 -10.97 1.26
N LYS A 61 -5.88 -10.10 0.25
CA LYS A 61 -5.01 -10.20 -0.93
C LYS A 61 -4.00 -9.07 -0.98
N ILE A 62 -2.80 -9.37 -1.48
CA ILE A 62 -1.74 -8.40 -1.78
C ILE A 62 -1.30 -8.64 -3.21
N ILE A 63 -1.46 -7.65 -4.06
CA ILE A 63 -1.10 -7.71 -5.48
C ILE A 63 -0.15 -6.56 -5.77
N ILE A 64 1.09 -6.89 -6.13
CA ILE A 64 2.10 -5.94 -6.60
C ILE A 64 2.27 -6.19 -8.08
N GLU A 65 1.83 -5.25 -8.91
CA GLU A 65 1.87 -5.40 -10.37
C GLU A 65 3.28 -5.17 -10.94
N ASP A 66 3.40 -5.19 -12.26
CA ASP A 66 4.68 -5.11 -12.94
C ASP A 66 5.35 -3.73 -12.80
N ASN A 67 6.67 -3.73 -12.84
CA ASN A 67 7.55 -2.55 -12.78
C ASN A 67 7.40 -1.70 -11.50
N CYS A 68 6.72 -2.22 -10.47
CA CYS A 68 6.66 -1.55 -9.18
C CYS A 68 8.02 -1.59 -8.48
N LYS A 69 8.33 -0.52 -7.75
CA LYS A 69 9.50 -0.44 -6.87
C LYS A 69 9.04 -0.31 -5.42
N ILE A 70 9.37 -1.30 -4.58
CA ILE A 70 9.05 -1.27 -3.15
C ILE A 70 10.36 -1.18 -2.36
N GLU A 71 10.54 -0.11 -1.63
CA GLU A 71 11.75 0.12 -0.85
C GLU A 71 11.71 -0.58 0.52
N LYS A 72 12.84 -0.49 1.24
CA LYS A 72 13.03 -1.14 2.54
C LYS A 72 12.07 -0.65 3.61
N ASN A 73 11.82 -1.50 4.61
CA ASN A 73 11.03 -1.22 5.80
C ASN A 73 9.56 -0.90 5.54
N CYS A 74 9.05 -1.19 4.34
CA CYS A 74 7.62 -1.11 4.07
C CYS A 74 6.90 -2.27 4.76
N ARG A 75 5.71 -1.99 5.29
CA ARG A 75 4.80 -2.97 5.88
C ARG A 75 3.46 -2.94 5.16
N ILE A 76 3.05 -4.10 4.61
CA ILE A 76 1.80 -4.25 3.86
C ILE A 76 0.99 -5.35 4.54
N VAL A 77 -0.19 -5.02 5.05
CA VAL A 77 -1.05 -5.93 5.80
C VAL A 77 -2.44 -5.95 5.19
N SER A 78 -2.83 -7.03 4.53
CA SER A 78 -4.22 -7.26 4.11
C SER A 78 -4.93 -8.19 5.09
N ALA A 79 -6.24 -8.04 5.21
CA ALA A 79 -7.08 -8.83 6.10
C ALA A 79 -8.49 -8.94 5.56
N ARG A 80 -9.29 -9.88 6.09
CA ARG A 80 -10.68 -10.13 5.69
C ARG A 80 -10.74 -10.46 4.20
N GLU A 81 -11.65 -9.81 3.46
CA GLU A 81 -11.77 -9.92 2.01
C GLU A 81 -11.06 -8.76 1.27
N GLY A 82 -10.36 -7.90 2.02
CA GLY A 82 -9.73 -6.70 1.47
C GLY A 82 -8.54 -7.01 0.56
N THR A 83 -8.45 -6.30 -0.53
CA THR A 83 -7.34 -6.36 -1.49
C THR A 83 -6.46 -5.11 -1.35
N ILE A 84 -5.15 -5.31 -1.21
CA ILE A 84 -4.16 -4.25 -1.39
C ILE A 84 -3.54 -4.47 -2.77
N LYS A 85 -3.81 -3.55 -3.69
CA LYS A 85 -3.26 -3.56 -5.05
C LYS A 85 -2.34 -2.36 -5.23
N ILE A 86 -1.13 -2.60 -5.75
CA ILE A 86 -0.19 -1.57 -6.18
C ILE A 86 -0.07 -1.69 -7.69
N GLY A 87 -0.57 -0.69 -8.40
CA GLY A 87 -0.63 -0.64 -9.86
C GLY A 87 0.74 -0.47 -10.51
N LYS A 88 0.82 -0.80 -11.78
CA LYS A 88 2.07 -0.83 -12.58
C LYS A 88 2.86 0.47 -12.47
N ASN A 89 4.18 0.35 -12.58
CA ASN A 89 5.13 1.46 -12.58
C ASN A 89 5.12 2.32 -11.30
N SER A 90 4.38 1.93 -10.26
CA SER A 90 4.27 2.71 -9.03
C SER A 90 5.44 2.46 -8.08
N VAL A 91 5.80 3.50 -7.34
CA VAL A 91 6.92 3.48 -6.39
C VAL A 91 6.40 3.67 -4.98
N VAL A 92 6.70 2.73 -4.09
CA VAL A 92 6.46 2.83 -2.66
C VAL A 92 7.79 3.01 -1.96
N THR A 93 8.04 4.20 -1.47
CA THR A 93 9.33 4.52 -0.85
C THR A 93 9.42 4.02 0.59
N MET A 94 10.60 4.14 1.17
CA MET A 94 10.98 3.52 2.44
C MET A 94 10.00 3.80 3.60
N GLY A 95 9.73 2.77 4.38
CA GLY A 95 8.99 2.89 5.64
C GLY A 95 7.48 3.06 5.48
N ALA A 96 6.92 2.89 4.30
CA ALA A 96 5.48 2.95 4.08
C ALA A 96 4.74 1.90 4.89
N ILE A 97 3.57 2.25 5.43
CA ILE A 97 2.66 1.35 6.14
C ILE A 97 1.32 1.35 5.42
N ILE A 98 0.91 0.19 4.91
CA ILE A 98 -0.37 0.01 4.21
C ILE A 98 -1.18 -1.04 4.97
N ASN A 99 -2.25 -0.60 5.61
CA ASN A 99 -3.16 -1.44 6.38
C ASN A 99 -4.51 -1.56 5.65
N GLY A 100 -4.80 -2.75 5.16
CA GLY A 100 -6.07 -3.11 4.55
C GLY A 100 -7.12 -3.54 5.60
N GLY A 101 -8.08 -4.30 5.14
CA GLY A 101 -9.28 -4.73 5.87
C GLY A 101 -10.51 -4.26 5.11
N GLY A 102 -10.56 -3.00 4.63
CA GLY A 102 -11.14 -2.58 3.36
C GLY A 102 -10.09 -2.67 2.25
N ASN A 103 -10.48 -2.41 1.01
CA ASN A 103 -9.55 -2.38 -0.11
C ASN A 103 -8.61 -1.16 -0.02
N VAL A 104 -7.37 -1.34 -0.49
CA VAL A 104 -6.44 -0.25 -0.80
C VAL A 104 -6.00 -0.44 -2.24
N ILE A 105 -6.55 0.36 -3.12
CA ILE A 105 -6.26 0.29 -4.56
C ILE A 105 -5.41 1.49 -4.92
N ILE A 106 -4.19 1.24 -5.33
CA ILE A 106 -3.25 2.23 -5.82
C ILE A 106 -3.12 2.02 -7.32
N GLY A 107 -3.40 3.07 -8.07
CA GLY A 107 -3.33 3.10 -9.53
C GLY A 107 -1.91 2.97 -10.08
N GLU A 108 -1.77 3.19 -11.36
CA GLU A 108 -0.50 3.11 -12.09
C GLU A 108 0.29 4.43 -11.98
N ASN A 109 1.61 4.36 -12.12
CA ASN A 109 2.52 5.53 -12.17
C ASN A 109 2.45 6.43 -10.91
N CYS A 110 2.05 5.88 -9.77
CA CYS A 110 1.98 6.62 -8.51
C CYS A 110 3.33 6.65 -7.79
N ILE A 111 3.60 7.76 -7.07
CA ILE A 111 4.79 7.91 -6.22
C ILE A 111 4.33 8.14 -4.78
N LEU A 112 4.55 7.15 -3.93
CA LEU A 112 4.24 7.21 -2.51
C LEU A 112 5.50 7.57 -1.73
N GLY A 113 5.52 8.77 -1.17
CA GLY A 113 6.64 9.33 -0.43
C GLY A 113 7.01 8.53 0.83
N PRO A 114 8.20 8.81 1.41
CA PRO A 114 8.69 8.06 2.56
C PRO A 114 7.73 8.12 3.75
N ARG A 115 7.57 6.97 4.42
CA ARG A 115 6.77 6.83 5.63
C ARG A 115 5.30 7.23 5.49
N ILE A 116 4.75 7.12 4.28
CA ILE A 116 3.31 7.25 4.08
C ILE A 116 2.56 6.18 4.88
N ILE A 117 1.40 6.56 5.42
CA ILE A 117 0.51 5.65 6.14
C ILE A 117 -0.84 5.62 5.44
N ILE A 118 -1.29 4.44 5.03
CA ILE A 118 -2.60 4.23 4.42
C ILE A 118 -3.39 3.26 5.31
N ASN A 119 -4.54 3.70 5.79
CA ASN A 119 -5.41 2.89 6.63
C ASN A 119 -6.80 2.76 6.02
N ALA A 120 -7.18 1.54 5.60
CA ALA A 120 -8.54 1.21 5.15
C ALA A 120 -9.42 0.68 6.31
N ASN A 121 -9.00 0.91 7.54
CA ASN A 121 -9.73 0.52 8.75
C ASN A 121 -9.56 1.54 9.87
N GLU A 122 -10.46 1.47 10.84
CA GLU A 122 -10.44 2.27 12.06
C GLU A 122 -11.20 1.53 13.16
N HIS A 123 -10.80 1.67 14.41
CA HIS A 123 -11.57 1.12 15.54
C HIS A 123 -12.94 1.78 15.66
N VAL A 124 -13.94 0.98 16.04
CA VAL A 124 -15.21 1.53 16.56
C VAL A 124 -14.94 2.11 17.93
N PHE A 125 -15.41 3.33 18.21
CA PHE A 125 -15.14 4.05 19.46
C PHE A 125 -16.40 4.68 20.09
N LYS A 126 -17.52 3.93 20.08
CA LYS A 126 -18.75 4.36 20.76
C LYS A 126 -18.54 4.33 22.28
N ARG A 127 -19.25 5.17 23.00
CA ARG A 127 -19.13 5.26 24.49
C ARG A 127 -19.65 4.05 25.25
N SER A 128 -20.43 3.18 24.58
CA SER A 128 -21.12 2.04 25.20
C SER A 128 -20.22 0.91 25.69
N LYS A 129 -18.98 0.81 25.18
CA LYS A 129 -18.02 -0.26 25.50
C LYS A 129 -16.58 0.25 25.42
N PHE A 130 -15.64 -0.51 25.97
CA PHE A 130 -14.21 -0.24 25.72
C PHE A 130 -13.90 -0.34 24.23
N ILE A 131 -13.09 0.56 23.71
CA ILE A 131 -12.72 0.63 22.27
C ILE A 131 -12.17 -0.72 21.77
N LYS A 132 -11.31 -1.38 22.58
CA LYS A 132 -10.72 -2.67 22.25
C LYS A 132 -11.73 -3.80 21.99
N ASP A 133 -12.94 -3.66 22.53
CA ASP A 133 -14.00 -4.69 22.48
C ASP A 133 -15.08 -4.39 21.41
N GLN A 134 -14.91 -3.33 20.62
CA GLN A 134 -15.91 -2.88 19.64
C GLN A 134 -15.60 -3.29 18.20
N GLY A 135 -14.38 -3.77 17.90
CA GLY A 135 -13.98 -4.15 16.55
C GLY A 135 -13.60 -2.96 15.67
N PHE A 136 -13.81 -3.11 14.35
CA PHE A 136 -13.32 -2.18 13.34
C PHE A 136 -14.41 -1.80 12.33
N ILE A 137 -14.28 -0.58 11.81
CA ILE A 137 -14.98 -0.11 10.60
C ILE A 137 -13.97 -0.17 9.46
N HIS A 138 -14.41 -0.72 8.33
CA HIS A 138 -13.61 -0.83 7.12
C HIS A 138 -14.25 0.02 6.01
N LYS A 139 -13.44 0.82 5.30
CA LYS A 139 -13.83 1.53 4.09
C LYS A 139 -12.62 1.56 3.15
N ASP A 140 -12.88 1.44 1.88
CA ASP A 140 -11.85 1.42 0.86
C ASP A 140 -11.07 2.74 0.80
N VAL A 141 -9.81 2.64 0.41
CA VAL A 141 -8.98 3.76 -0.02
C VAL A 141 -8.66 3.54 -1.49
N ILE A 142 -9.04 4.49 -2.32
CA ILE A 142 -8.81 4.44 -3.75
C ILE A 142 -7.86 5.58 -4.12
N ILE A 143 -6.81 5.27 -4.83
CA ILE A 143 -5.84 6.20 -5.41
C ILE A 143 -5.80 5.91 -6.91
N GLU A 144 -6.24 6.86 -7.70
CA GLU A 144 -6.17 6.75 -9.18
C GLU A 144 -4.73 6.96 -9.67
N ASP A 145 -4.53 6.89 -10.98
CA ASP A 145 -3.22 6.95 -11.61
C ASP A 145 -2.51 8.30 -11.45
N ASP A 146 -1.18 8.29 -11.62
CA ASP A 146 -0.35 9.51 -11.70
C ASP A 146 -0.43 10.41 -10.45
N CYS A 147 -0.63 9.82 -9.28
CA CYS A 147 -0.69 10.55 -8.01
C CYS A 147 0.67 10.61 -7.32
N TRP A 148 0.98 11.75 -6.72
CA TRP A 148 2.20 11.93 -5.91
C TRP A 148 1.88 12.34 -4.48
N PHE A 149 2.54 11.67 -3.55
CA PHE A 149 2.43 11.93 -2.11
C PHE A 149 3.79 12.28 -1.54
N GLY A 150 3.87 13.38 -0.83
CA GLY A 150 5.04 13.76 -0.05
C GLY A 150 5.29 12.82 1.13
N ALA A 151 6.37 13.07 1.86
CA ALA A 151 6.73 12.28 3.04
C ALA A 151 5.70 12.42 4.17
N TYR A 152 5.49 11.34 4.94
CA TYR A 152 4.63 11.30 6.12
C TYR A 152 3.15 11.67 5.87
N VAL A 153 2.68 11.53 4.64
CA VAL A 153 1.24 11.68 4.35
C VAL A 153 0.48 10.54 5.03
N VAL A 154 -0.66 10.87 5.63
CA VAL A 154 -1.61 9.90 6.18
C VAL A 154 -2.87 9.91 5.34
N ILE A 155 -3.29 8.72 4.87
CA ILE A 155 -4.52 8.53 4.09
C ILE A 155 -5.45 7.63 4.90
N ASN A 156 -6.60 8.16 5.31
CA ASN A 156 -7.57 7.43 6.10
C ASN A 156 -8.62 6.73 5.24
N LYS A 157 -9.28 5.77 5.85
CA LYS A 157 -10.38 5.01 5.26
C LYS A 157 -11.44 5.90 4.61
N GLY A 158 -11.94 5.48 3.46
CA GLY A 158 -12.95 6.20 2.69
C GLY A 158 -12.41 7.37 1.86
N SER A 159 -11.08 7.54 1.80
CA SER A 159 -10.46 8.53 0.90
C SER A 159 -10.49 8.06 -0.54
N TYR A 160 -10.80 8.99 -1.46
CA TYR A 160 -10.71 8.78 -2.88
C TYR A 160 -9.84 9.86 -3.51
N ILE A 161 -8.64 9.48 -3.92
CA ILE A 161 -7.65 10.38 -4.50
C ILE A 161 -7.75 10.27 -6.01
N LYS A 162 -8.22 11.34 -6.64
CA LYS A 162 -8.46 11.44 -8.07
C LYS A 162 -7.15 11.53 -8.85
N LYS A 163 -7.21 11.11 -10.12
CA LYS A 163 -6.09 11.09 -11.06
C LYS A 163 -5.26 12.36 -11.02
N GLY A 164 -3.94 12.19 -11.05
CA GLY A 164 -2.99 13.27 -11.12
C GLY A 164 -2.88 14.14 -9.86
N SER A 165 -3.55 13.77 -8.76
CA SER A 165 -3.49 14.53 -7.51
C SER A 165 -2.09 14.54 -6.90
N VAL A 166 -1.72 15.69 -6.36
CA VAL A 166 -0.53 15.86 -5.52
C VAL A 166 -0.94 16.11 -4.08
N VAL A 167 -0.30 15.43 -3.12
CA VAL A 167 -0.52 15.65 -1.70
C VAL A 167 0.80 16.03 -1.03
N GLY A 168 0.88 17.24 -0.49
CA GLY A 168 2.06 17.75 0.20
C GLY A 168 2.43 16.94 1.44
N ALA A 169 3.70 16.97 1.81
CA ALA A 169 4.20 16.25 3.00
C ALA A 169 3.43 16.61 4.27
N LEU A 170 3.40 15.68 5.25
CA LEU A 170 2.74 15.86 6.55
C LEU A 170 1.23 16.12 6.47
N SER A 171 0.57 15.78 5.38
CA SER A 171 -0.87 16.01 5.19
C SER A 171 -1.72 14.81 5.64
N LEU A 172 -2.96 15.09 6.07
CA LEU A 172 -3.97 14.09 6.39
C LEU A 172 -5.09 14.12 5.36
N VAL A 173 -5.19 13.09 4.53
CA VAL A 173 -6.27 12.92 3.56
C VAL A 173 -7.37 12.05 4.17
N ASN A 174 -8.60 12.57 4.20
CA ASN A 174 -9.78 11.88 4.71
C ASN A 174 -11.04 12.11 3.88
N LYS A 175 -10.87 12.59 2.63
CA LYS A 175 -11.93 12.95 1.69
C LYS A 175 -11.52 12.61 0.26
N THR A 176 -12.43 12.90 -0.67
CA THR A 176 -12.15 12.87 -2.11
C THR A 176 -11.37 14.12 -2.52
N THR A 177 -10.33 13.96 -3.35
CA THR A 177 -9.64 15.08 -4.02
C THR A 177 -10.27 15.37 -5.36
N GLU A 178 -9.93 16.50 -5.97
CA GLU A 178 -10.26 16.77 -7.38
C GLU A 178 -9.11 16.26 -8.29
N GLU A 179 -9.40 15.99 -9.55
CA GLU A 179 -8.37 15.61 -10.52
C GLU A 179 -7.32 16.70 -10.67
N TYR A 180 -6.06 16.29 -10.75
CA TYR A 180 -4.87 17.16 -10.89
C TYR A 180 -4.72 18.25 -9.82
N SER A 181 -5.47 18.13 -8.70
CA SER A 181 -5.39 19.10 -7.61
C SER A 181 -4.10 18.93 -6.80
N ILE A 182 -3.62 20.04 -6.24
CA ILE A 182 -2.55 20.08 -5.24
C ILE A 182 -3.21 20.29 -3.88
N ASN A 183 -2.96 19.36 -2.95
CA ASN A 183 -3.61 19.33 -1.65
C ASN A 183 -2.54 19.34 -0.54
N ALA A 184 -2.81 20.01 0.57
CA ALA A 184 -1.94 19.99 1.73
C ALA A 184 -2.70 20.29 3.04
N GLY A 185 -2.09 19.94 4.18
CA GLY A 185 -2.58 20.30 5.51
C GLY A 185 -3.27 19.16 6.28
N ILE A 186 -3.75 19.47 7.49
CA ILE A 186 -4.40 18.56 8.45
C ILE A 186 -5.72 19.20 8.94
N PRO A 187 -6.90 18.77 8.43
CA PRO A 187 -7.08 17.89 7.27
C PRO A 187 -6.64 18.56 5.97
N SER A 188 -6.30 17.76 4.95
CA SER A 188 -5.84 18.28 3.67
C SER A 188 -6.95 19.02 2.94
N LYS A 189 -6.57 20.14 2.33
CA LYS A 189 -7.43 20.97 1.47
C LYS A 189 -6.72 21.24 0.16
N LYS A 190 -7.47 21.49 -0.89
CA LYS A 190 -6.94 21.94 -2.18
C LYS A 190 -6.29 23.31 -1.98
N ILE A 191 -5.03 23.44 -2.39
CA ILE A 191 -4.23 24.68 -2.35
C ILE A 191 -3.81 25.14 -3.74
N GLY A 192 -4.02 24.33 -4.76
CA GLY A 192 -3.65 24.64 -6.14
C GLY A 192 -4.11 23.57 -7.12
N GLN A 193 -3.67 23.73 -8.35
CA GLN A 193 -3.90 22.83 -9.47
C GLN A 193 -2.58 22.60 -10.20
N ARG A 194 -2.36 21.39 -10.75
CA ARG A 194 -1.20 21.14 -11.63
C ARG A 194 -1.37 21.96 -12.91
N GLU A 195 -0.28 22.58 -13.33
CA GLU A 195 -0.21 23.26 -14.63
C GLU A 195 -0.27 22.25 -15.78
N GLN A 196 -0.76 22.69 -16.94
CA GLN A 196 -0.79 21.87 -18.17
C GLN A 196 0.57 21.74 -18.79
#